data_20f040ebea3df15006c3e7c897500457
#
_entry.id   20f040ebea3df15006c3e7c897500457
#
_cell.length_a   1.000
_cell.length_b   1.000
_cell.length_c   1.000
_cell.angle_alpha   90.00
_cell.angle_beta   90.00
_cell.angle_gamma   90.00
#
_symmetry.space_group_name_H-M   'P 1'
#
loop_
_entity.id
_entity.type
_entity.pdbx_description
1 polymer ?
#
loop_
_entity_poly.entity_id
_entity_poly.type
_entity_poly.pdbx_seq_one_letter_code
_entity_poly.pdbx_strand_id
1 'polypeptide(L)'
;MSVKLNKKKGGDFVYQSFKEGYKSVTPSLINRSFEWNDKQINILLESAMLELGELNAYSKFFPGIDNHIPLFIAQEVIASNLIEGNKSDLYQAFVPDVSQSFKSQYAQKEIANHIKAIHWGVNELQKFPLSVRLVKEAHKILCSDLPSKEEFGGKLRSFFHAHENPFEEESNYSPPNKHELKILINDGKKFWRNDDLELPQLIKMAISLYQFENILPFLDGNGRTARILILFEIISLKFVARPIFCLSIFFEKNRLEYYHRLNLIRSKNDIEQWIKFVLTGVKETALHSKNLLGNVEDLTKYYDSIIEEKMSKKRKQSAKQLLSEFYSNPFMSVSDVKEKLQLSFQSANLLVKEFETHNILKEYAGARRNRVFYLWEYLNLFEL
;
A
#
# COMPACT_ATOMS: atom_id res chain seq x y z
N MET A 1 -4.11 1.93 43.28
CA MET A 1 -3.86 0.47 43.18
C MET A 1 -2.66 0.25 42.32
N SER A 2 -1.60 -0.31 42.88
CA SER A 2 -0.30 -0.52 42.23
C SER A 2 -0.41 -1.65 41.21
N VAL A 3 -0.08 -1.36 39.96
CA VAL A 3 0.07 -2.36 38.87
C VAL A 3 1.34 -3.18 39.18
N LYS A 4 1.22 -4.46 39.48
CA LYS A 4 2.34 -5.38 39.53
C LYS A 4 2.87 -5.61 38.13
N LEU A 5 3.98 -4.95 37.80
CA LEU A 5 4.79 -5.23 36.61
C LEU A 5 5.56 -6.53 36.84
N ASN A 6 5.20 -7.59 36.13
CA ASN A 6 6.05 -8.78 36.04
C ASN A 6 7.23 -8.43 35.12
N LYS A 7 8.38 -8.19 35.71
CA LYS A 7 9.66 -7.96 35.00
C LYS A 7 10.15 -9.30 34.43
N LYS A 8 9.81 -9.62 33.18
CA LYS A 8 10.61 -10.53 32.35
C LYS A 8 11.61 -9.71 31.53
N LYS A 9 12.81 -10.25 31.33
CA LYS A 9 13.88 -9.64 30.52
C LYS A 9 13.29 -9.27 29.14
N GLY A 10 13.31 -7.99 28.80
CA GLY A 10 12.80 -7.48 27.54
C GLY A 10 11.64 -6.48 27.64
N GLY A 11 11.02 -6.31 28.81
CA GLY A 11 9.87 -5.43 29.05
C GLY A 11 8.57 -5.95 28.36
N ASP A 12 7.44 -5.74 29.00
CA ASP A 12 6.15 -6.14 28.43
C ASP A 12 5.76 -5.21 27.27
N PHE A 13 5.35 -5.77 26.12
CA PHE A 13 4.86 -4.99 24.98
C PHE A 13 3.43 -4.49 25.21
N VAL A 14 2.69 -5.11 26.15
CA VAL A 14 1.29 -4.80 26.41
C VAL A 14 1.01 -4.84 27.90
N TYR A 15 0.23 -3.91 28.39
CA TYR A 15 -0.35 -3.96 29.72
C TYR A 15 -1.85 -3.67 29.67
N GLN A 16 -2.60 -4.17 30.66
CA GLN A 16 -4.01 -3.89 30.80
C GLN A 16 -4.21 -2.75 31.76
N SER A 17 -4.93 -1.71 31.34
CA SER A 17 -5.35 -0.63 32.22
C SER A 17 -6.88 -0.62 32.37
N PHE A 18 -7.33 -0.23 33.56
CA PHE A 18 -8.75 -0.09 33.89
C PHE A 18 -9.00 1.37 34.24
N LYS A 19 -9.37 2.16 33.24
CA LYS A 19 -9.73 3.56 33.40
C LYS A 19 -11.03 3.85 32.68
N GLU A 20 -11.81 4.77 33.20
CA GLU A 20 -13.08 5.20 32.60
C GLU A 20 -14.12 4.07 32.42
N GLY A 21 -14.05 3.02 33.26
CA GLY A 21 -15.05 1.96 33.29
C GLY A 21 -14.88 0.85 32.24
N TYR A 22 -13.82 0.87 31.43
CA TYR A 22 -13.52 -0.21 30.51
C TYR A 22 -12.07 -0.72 30.62
N LYS A 23 -11.85 -1.96 30.23
CA LYS A 23 -10.53 -2.61 30.19
C LYS A 23 -9.90 -2.35 28.83
N SER A 24 -8.82 -1.58 28.80
CA SER A 24 -8.05 -1.33 27.57
C SER A 24 -6.76 -2.14 27.55
N VAL A 25 -6.34 -2.50 26.34
CA VAL A 25 -5.02 -3.09 26.08
C VAL A 25 -4.11 -1.95 25.62
N THR A 26 -3.11 -1.62 26.41
CA THR A 26 -2.20 -0.50 26.11
C THR A 26 -0.82 -1.06 25.80
N PRO A 27 -0.29 -0.89 24.59
CA PRO A 27 1.06 -1.32 24.27
C PRO A 27 2.09 -0.50 25.04
N SER A 28 3.22 -1.12 25.34
CA SER A 28 4.35 -0.43 25.97
C SER A 28 4.98 0.59 25.03
N LEU A 29 5.74 1.52 25.61
CA LEU A 29 6.54 2.49 24.86
C LEU A 29 7.60 1.76 24.03
N ILE A 30 7.78 2.19 22.78
CA ILE A 30 8.71 1.58 21.83
C ILE A 30 10.04 2.34 21.72
N ASN A 31 10.13 3.57 22.21
CA ASN A 31 11.38 4.33 22.21
C ASN A 31 12.34 3.83 23.30
N ARG A 32 12.83 2.60 23.11
CA ARG A 32 13.76 1.89 24.01
C ARG A 32 14.63 0.93 23.21
N SER A 33 15.69 0.39 23.83
CA SER A 33 16.49 -0.68 23.25
C SER A 33 15.68 -1.97 23.11
N PHE A 34 15.99 -2.73 22.06
CA PHE A 34 15.45 -4.05 21.78
C PHE A 34 16.58 -5.05 21.59
N GLU A 35 16.38 -6.21 22.16
CA GLU A 35 17.27 -7.37 21.98
C GLU A 35 16.42 -8.53 21.50
N TRP A 36 16.97 -9.35 20.64
CA TRP A 36 16.36 -10.59 20.16
C TRP A 36 17.34 -11.75 20.26
N ASN A 37 16.79 -12.94 20.52
CA ASN A 37 17.58 -14.16 20.68
C ASN A 37 17.52 -15.06 19.44
N ASP A 38 16.49 -14.91 18.62
CA ASP A 38 16.31 -15.72 17.41
C ASP A 38 17.27 -15.25 16.31
N LYS A 39 18.32 -16.06 16.05
CA LYS A 39 19.31 -15.77 15.00
C LYS A 39 18.69 -15.71 13.59
N GLN A 40 17.51 -16.29 13.39
CA GLN A 40 16.82 -16.26 12.11
C GLN A 40 16.40 -14.83 11.73
N ILE A 41 16.20 -13.95 12.69
CA ILE A 41 15.91 -12.52 12.45
C ILE A 41 17.04 -11.88 11.63
N ASN A 42 18.30 -12.15 11.98
CA ASN A 42 19.45 -11.59 11.27
C ASN A 42 19.53 -12.13 9.82
N ILE A 43 19.30 -13.43 9.63
CA ILE A 43 19.29 -14.05 8.28
C ILE A 43 18.17 -13.46 7.40
N LEU A 44 16.99 -13.28 7.97
CA LEU A 44 15.86 -12.66 7.26
C LEU A 44 16.13 -11.18 6.96
N LEU A 45 16.75 -10.45 7.90
CA LEU A 45 17.12 -9.05 7.71
C LEU A 45 18.10 -8.90 6.54
N GLU A 46 19.17 -9.70 6.51
CA GLU A 46 20.14 -9.70 5.42
C GLU A 46 19.48 -10.01 4.07
N SER A 47 18.63 -11.06 4.04
CA SER A 47 17.91 -11.44 2.82
C SER A 47 16.93 -10.36 2.35
N ALA A 48 16.19 -9.72 3.27
CA ALA A 48 15.26 -8.65 2.95
C ALA A 48 15.97 -7.41 2.41
N MET A 49 17.11 -7.06 3.01
CA MET A 49 17.95 -5.94 2.56
C MET A 49 18.54 -6.19 1.16
N LEU A 50 18.97 -7.43 0.88
CA LEU A 50 19.49 -7.81 -0.43
C LEU A 50 18.41 -7.63 -1.51
N GLU A 51 17.23 -8.23 -1.33
CA GLU A 51 16.13 -8.14 -2.31
C GLU A 51 15.64 -6.71 -2.52
N LEU A 52 15.55 -5.90 -1.45
CA LEU A 52 15.22 -4.47 -1.58
C LEU A 52 16.30 -3.71 -2.38
N GLY A 53 17.57 -4.01 -2.12
CA GLY A 53 18.69 -3.41 -2.86
C GLY A 53 18.63 -3.74 -4.34
N GLU A 54 18.37 -5.00 -4.69
CA GLU A 54 18.20 -5.46 -6.07
C GLU A 54 17.00 -4.81 -6.75
N LEU A 55 15.83 -4.78 -6.10
CA LEU A 55 14.63 -4.10 -6.61
C LEU A 55 14.91 -2.62 -6.89
N ASN A 56 15.54 -1.92 -5.94
CA ASN A 56 15.86 -0.50 -6.08
C ASN A 56 16.86 -0.27 -7.24
N ALA A 57 17.89 -1.10 -7.35
CA ALA A 57 18.87 -1.01 -8.43
C ALA A 57 18.20 -1.26 -9.79
N TYR A 58 17.41 -2.34 -9.92
CA TYR A 58 16.71 -2.67 -11.15
C TYR A 58 15.74 -1.56 -11.57
N SER A 59 14.96 -1.03 -10.65
CA SER A 59 14.01 0.04 -10.93
C SER A 59 14.64 1.35 -11.41
N LYS A 60 15.87 1.65 -10.99
CA LYS A 60 16.58 2.86 -11.43
C LYS A 60 16.96 2.82 -12.90
N PHE A 61 17.22 1.63 -13.43
CA PHE A 61 17.62 1.43 -14.83
C PHE A 61 16.47 0.99 -15.72
N PHE A 62 15.29 0.76 -15.15
CA PHE A 62 14.11 0.34 -15.89
C PHE A 62 13.59 1.47 -16.79
N PRO A 63 13.54 1.29 -18.13
CA PRO A 63 13.09 2.34 -19.04
C PRO A 63 11.61 2.71 -18.79
N GLY A 64 11.33 3.99 -18.60
CA GLY A 64 9.96 4.48 -18.44
C GLY A 64 9.25 3.98 -17.18
N ILE A 65 9.98 3.64 -16.12
CA ILE A 65 9.42 3.13 -14.86
C ILE A 65 8.24 3.97 -14.34
N ASP A 66 8.29 5.28 -14.52
CA ASP A 66 7.25 6.19 -14.02
C ASP A 66 5.88 5.95 -14.68
N ASN A 67 5.83 5.38 -15.89
CA ASN A 67 4.59 4.99 -16.56
C ASN A 67 3.93 3.78 -15.91
N HIS A 68 4.67 2.96 -15.19
CA HIS A 68 4.17 1.74 -14.55
C HIS A 68 3.75 1.95 -13.09
N ILE A 69 4.19 3.05 -12.46
CA ILE A 69 3.85 3.39 -11.06
C ILE A 69 2.35 3.36 -10.77
N PRO A 70 1.44 3.85 -11.64
CA PRO A 70 0.01 3.82 -11.37
C PRO A 70 -0.54 2.42 -11.07
N LEU A 71 -0.05 1.38 -11.77
CA LEU A 71 -0.51 0.01 -11.53
C LEU A 71 0.07 -0.57 -10.23
N PHE A 72 1.32 -0.30 -9.89
CA PHE A 72 1.88 -0.69 -8.59
C PHE A 72 1.10 -0.07 -7.43
N ILE A 73 0.76 1.21 -7.53
CA ILE A 73 -0.06 1.88 -6.51
C ILE A 73 -1.47 1.28 -6.47
N ALA A 74 -2.09 1.03 -7.62
CA ALA A 74 -3.41 0.39 -7.67
C ALA A 74 -3.38 -1.01 -7.04
N GLN A 75 -2.36 -1.81 -7.32
CA GLN A 75 -2.18 -3.14 -6.75
C GLN A 75 -2.03 -3.09 -5.21
N GLU A 76 -1.22 -2.17 -4.67
CA GLU A 76 -1.12 -1.93 -3.23
C GLU A 76 -2.47 -1.55 -2.61
N VAL A 77 -3.21 -0.64 -3.24
CA VAL A 77 -4.51 -0.17 -2.77
C VAL A 77 -5.55 -1.28 -2.78
N ILE A 78 -5.62 -2.08 -3.84
CA ILE A 78 -6.56 -3.20 -3.94
C ILE A 78 -6.24 -4.27 -2.90
N ALA A 79 -4.98 -4.70 -2.78
CA ALA A 79 -4.56 -5.65 -1.76
C ALA A 79 -4.88 -5.14 -0.34
N SER A 80 -4.59 -3.86 -0.07
CA SER A 80 -4.89 -3.22 1.21
C SER A 80 -6.40 -3.21 1.54
N ASN A 81 -7.26 -3.00 0.54
CA ASN A 81 -8.71 -3.04 0.73
C ASN A 81 -9.22 -4.48 0.93
N LEU A 82 -8.66 -5.47 0.24
CA LEU A 82 -9.00 -6.89 0.42
C LEU A 82 -8.69 -7.38 1.84
N ILE A 83 -7.61 -6.90 2.48
CA ILE A 83 -7.30 -7.19 3.88
C ILE A 83 -8.44 -6.75 4.80
N GLU A 84 -9.06 -5.58 4.54
CA GLU A 84 -10.20 -5.06 5.30
C GLU A 84 -11.54 -5.78 4.98
N GLY A 85 -11.51 -6.78 4.08
CA GLY A 85 -12.71 -7.51 3.64
C GLY A 85 -13.53 -6.80 2.56
N ASN A 86 -13.05 -5.69 2.01
CA ASN A 86 -13.70 -4.99 0.90
C ASN A 86 -13.38 -5.71 -0.42
N LYS A 87 -14.42 -6.09 -1.17
CA LYS A 87 -14.24 -6.62 -2.52
C LYS A 87 -13.80 -5.50 -3.44
N SER A 88 -12.58 -5.58 -3.94
CA SER A 88 -11.97 -4.60 -4.84
C SER A 88 -11.18 -5.32 -5.93
N ASP A 89 -11.14 -4.75 -7.13
CA ASP A 89 -10.35 -5.23 -8.25
C ASP A 89 -9.62 -4.08 -8.97
N LEU A 90 -8.63 -4.40 -9.81
CA LEU A 90 -7.84 -3.41 -10.54
C LEU A 90 -8.68 -2.54 -11.48
N TYR A 91 -9.76 -3.09 -12.04
CA TYR A 91 -10.62 -2.33 -12.95
C TYR A 91 -11.26 -1.14 -12.26
N GLN A 92 -11.65 -1.29 -10.99
CA GLN A 92 -12.26 -0.21 -10.19
C GLN A 92 -11.31 0.96 -9.94
N ALA A 93 -10.00 0.76 -10.03
CA ALA A 93 -9.02 1.83 -9.87
C ALA A 93 -8.94 2.77 -11.09
N PHE A 94 -9.33 2.27 -12.28
CA PHE A 94 -9.12 2.99 -13.54
C PHE A 94 -10.41 3.26 -14.32
N VAL A 95 -11.44 2.42 -14.18
CA VAL A 95 -12.68 2.56 -14.93
C VAL A 95 -13.74 3.19 -14.05
N PRO A 96 -14.30 4.35 -14.44
CA PRO A 96 -15.42 4.95 -13.70
C PRO A 96 -16.61 3.99 -13.63
N ASP A 97 -17.14 3.81 -12.43
CA ASP A 97 -18.34 2.99 -12.25
C ASP A 97 -19.54 3.66 -12.91
N VAL A 98 -20.08 2.99 -13.91
CA VAL A 98 -21.33 3.39 -14.59
C VAL A 98 -22.57 2.89 -13.85
N SER A 99 -22.42 2.04 -12.81
CA SER A 99 -23.52 1.66 -11.95
C SER A 99 -23.90 2.88 -11.10
N GLN A 100 -25.15 3.24 -11.05
CA GLN A 100 -25.63 4.35 -10.21
C GLN A 100 -25.83 3.95 -8.73
N SER A 101 -25.25 2.82 -8.31
CA SER A 101 -25.36 2.31 -6.95
C SER A 101 -24.47 3.11 -6.02
N PHE A 102 -25.04 3.67 -4.95
CA PHE A 102 -24.30 4.39 -3.91
C PHE A 102 -23.14 3.56 -3.34
N LYS A 103 -23.35 2.26 -3.10
CA LYS A 103 -22.32 1.35 -2.56
C LYS A 103 -21.12 1.22 -3.48
N SER A 104 -21.35 1.13 -4.79
CA SER A 104 -20.28 1.01 -5.79
C SER A 104 -19.51 2.33 -5.94
N GLN A 105 -20.20 3.45 -6.00
CA GLN A 105 -19.58 4.77 -6.06
C GLN A 105 -18.77 5.07 -4.78
N TYR A 106 -19.26 4.64 -3.62
CA TYR A 106 -18.55 4.79 -2.35
C TYR A 106 -17.25 3.98 -2.35
N ALA A 107 -17.29 2.70 -2.74
CA ALA A 107 -16.10 1.84 -2.82
C ALA A 107 -15.06 2.38 -3.80
N GLN A 108 -15.50 2.86 -4.98
CA GLN A 108 -14.62 3.48 -5.97
C GLN A 108 -13.98 4.77 -5.44
N LYS A 109 -14.72 5.58 -4.68
CA LYS A 109 -14.21 6.78 -4.03
C LYS A 109 -13.15 6.44 -2.98
N GLU A 110 -13.35 5.39 -2.18
CA GLU A 110 -12.33 4.91 -1.23
C GLU A 110 -11.03 4.50 -1.93
N ILE A 111 -11.12 3.78 -3.05
CA ILE A 111 -9.95 3.41 -3.88
C ILE A 111 -9.25 4.66 -4.40
N ALA A 112 -9.98 5.59 -5.01
CA ALA A 112 -9.44 6.82 -5.55
C ALA A 112 -8.75 7.68 -4.48
N ASN A 113 -9.34 7.79 -3.30
CA ASN A 113 -8.76 8.52 -2.17
C ASN A 113 -7.48 7.85 -1.67
N HIS A 114 -7.44 6.52 -1.64
CA HIS A 114 -6.26 5.77 -1.22
C HIS A 114 -5.10 5.97 -2.19
N ILE A 115 -5.35 5.86 -3.51
CA ILE A 115 -4.37 6.17 -4.57
C ILE A 115 -3.87 7.62 -4.40
N LYS A 116 -4.79 8.58 -4.21
CA LYS A 116 -4.47 9.99 -4.01
C LYS A 116 -3.60 10.21 -2.76
N ALA A 117 -3.88 9.51 -1.66
CA ALA A 117 -3.11 9.61 -0.42
C ALA A 117 -1.67 9.13 -0.61
N ILE A 118 -1.47 8.02 -1.33
CA ILE A 118 -0.14 7.50 -1.65
C ILE A 118 0.62 8.49 -2.53
N HIS A 119 0.05 8.95 -3.65
CA HIS A 119 0.69 9.90 -4.54
C HIS A 119 1.07 11.20 -3.83
N TRP A 120 0.15 11.75 -3.04
CA TRP A 120 0.40 12.97 -2.28
C TRP A 120 1.57 12.77 -1.30
N GLY A 121 1.56 11.69 -0.52
CA GLY A 121 2.58 11.43 0.48
C GLY A 121 3.96 11.16 -0.10
N VAL A 122 4.04 10.42 -1.22
CA VAL A 122 5.31 10.19 -1.94
C VAL A 122 5.91 11.51 -2.42
N ASN A 123 5.09 12.43 -2.94
CA ASN A 123 5.53 13.76 -3.36
C ASN A 123 5.98 14.63 -2.17
N GLU A 124 5.29 14.56 -1.04
CA GLU A 124 5.67 15.31 0.17
C GLU A 124 6.96 14.78 0.81
N LEU A 125 7.22 13.48 0.74
CA LEU A 125 8.47 12.86 1.24
C LEU A 125 9.72 13.32 0.48
N GLN A 126 9.57 13.84 -0.74
CA GLN A 126 10.69 14.46 -1.45
C GLN A 126 11.10 15.82 -0.85
N LYS A 127 10.20 16.48 -0.11
CA LYS A 127 10.39 17.81 0.45
C LYS A 127 10.59 17.80 1.97
N PHE A 128 9.94 16.88 2.65
CA PHE A 128 9.88 16.81 4.10
C PHE A 128 10.12 15.40 4.62
N PRO A 129 10.75 15.24 5.78
CA PRO A 129 10.92 13.93 6.40
C PRO A 129 9.57 13.37 6.88
N LEU A 130 9.51 12.05 7.00
CA LEU A 130 8.36 11.35 7.57
C LEU A 130 8.00 11.93 8.95
N SER A 131 6.73 12.15 9.20
CA SER A 131 6.24 12.77 10.43
C SER A 131 4.78 12.42 10.71
N VAL A 132 4.36 12.54 11.97
CA VAL A 132 2.96 12.38 12.38
C VAL A 132 2.02 13.32 11.61
N ARG A 133 2.50 14.52 11.25
CA ARG A 133 1.72 15.45 10.40
C ARG A 133 1.42 14.84 9.04
N LEU A 134 2.43 14.26 8.40
CA LEU A 134 2.28 13.63 7.08
C LEU A 134 1.31 12.44 7.14
N VAL A 135 1.41 11.60 8.17
CA VAL A 135 0.46 10.48 8.38
C VAL A 135 -0.97 10.98 8.58
N LYS A 136 -1.18 12.04 9.35
CA LYS A 136 -2.50 12.65 9.55
C LYS A 136 -3.10 13.24 8.28
N GLU A 137 -2.31 13.91 7.46
CA GLU A 137 -2.77 14.46 6.18
C GLU A 137 -3.09 13.33 5.17
N ALA A 138 -2.27 12.25 5.12
CA ALA A 138 -2.60 11.07 4.31
C ALA A 138 -3.94 10.45 4.74
N HIS A 139 -4.16 10.28 6.05
CA HIS A 139 -5.45 9.81 6.56
C HIS A 139 -6.60 10.77 6.25
N LYS A 140 -6.37 12.09 6.28
CA LYS A 140 -7.38 13.08 5.89
C LYS A 140 -7.79 12.91 4.43
N ILE A 141 -6.81 12.66 3.53
CA ILE A 141 -7.08 12.39 2.12
C ILE A 141 -7.87 11.08 1.96
N LEU A 142 -7.53 10.02 2.71
CA LEU A 142 -8.29 8.77 2.70
C LEU A 142 -9.77 8.96 3.01
N CYS A 143 -10.10 9.91 3.89
CA CYS A 143 -11.46 10.18 4.35
C CYS A 143 -12.19 11.23 3.53
N SER A 144 -11.54 11.91 2.57
CA SER A 144 -12.11 13.07 1.87
C SER A 144 -13.33 12.69 1.03
N ASP A 145 -14.38 13.55 1.07
CA ASP A 145 -15.64 13.37 0.34
C ASP A 145 -16.33 12.01 0.60
N LEU A 146 -16.06 11.38 1.73
CA LEU A 146 -16.74 10.15 2.15
C LEU A 146 -17.74 10.51 3.25
N PRO A 147 -19.05 10.33 3.04
CA PRO A 147 -20.06 10.55 4.06
C PRO A 147 -19.70 9.80 5.34
N SER A 148 -19.88 10.43 6.49
CA SER A 148 -19.54 9.92 7.84
C SER A 148 -18.04 9.77 8.17
N LYS A 149 -17.11 9.86 7.21
CA LYS A 149 -15.65 9.73 7.45
C LYS A 149 -14.91 11.06 7.34
N GLU A 150 -15.36 11.98 6.50
CA GLU A 150 -14.70 13.25 6.21
C GLU A 150 -14.48 14.09 7.48
N GLU A 151 -15.47 14.13 8.35
CA GLU A 151 -15.39 14.89 9.61
C GLU A 151 -14.22 14.44 10.51
N PHE A 152 -13.86 13.16 10.46
CA PHE A 152 -12.81 12.56 11.30
C PHE A 152 -11.45 12.48 10.59
N GLY A 153 -11.38 12.85 9.32
CA GLY A 153 -10.17 12.79 8.51
C GLY A 153 -8.98 13.51 9.16
N GLY A 154 -7.88 12.79 9.40
CA GLY A 154 -6.67 13.32 10.01
C GLY A 154 -6.77 13.67 11.50
N LYS A 155 -7.93 13.51 12.13
CA LYS A 155 -8.13 13.79 13.56
C LYS A 155 -7.88 12.54 14.39
N LEU A 156 -7.07 12.67 15.44
CA LEU A 156 -6.92 11.59 16.41
C LEU A 156 -8.24 11.37 17.14
N ARG A 157 -8.61 10.11 17.34
CA ARG A 157 -9.84 9.77 18.06
C ARG A 157 -9.86 10.34 19.47
N SER A 158 -11.02 10.80 19.88
CA SER A 158 -11.24 11.35 21.23
C SER A 158 -12.01 10.40 22.15
N PHE A 159 -12.67 9.41 21.58
CA PHE A 159 -13.44 8.38 22.27
C PHE A 159 -13.13 7.02 21.63
N PHE A 160 -13.58 5.98 22.30
CA PHE A 160 -13.38 4.61 21.88
C PHE A 160 -14.66 4.07 21.24
N HIS A 161 -14.52 3.37 20.12
CA HIS A 161 -15.48 2.40 19.64
C HIS A 161 -14.80 1.03 19.70
N ALA A 162 -15.51 0.02 20.17
CA ALA A 162 -15.06 -1.36 20.05
C ALA A 162 -14.79 -1.64 18.57
N HIS A 163 -13.57 -2.02 18.24
CA HIS A 163 -13.23 -2.37 16.87
C HIS A 163 -13.63 -3.83 16.67
N GLU A 164 -14.73 -4.03 15.93
CA GLU A 164 -15.10 -5.36 15.48
C GLU A 164 -14.18 -5.75 14.31
N ASN A 165 -13.15 -6.52 14.61
CA ASN A 165 -12.39 -7.19 13.56
C ASN A 165 -13.07 -8.54 13.29
N PRO A 166 -13.66 -8.77 12.11
CA PRO A 166 -14.36 -10.00 11.79
C PRO A 166 -13.45 -11.25 11.77
N PHE A 167 -12.13 -11.07 11.84
CA PHE A 167 -11.14 -12.14 11.86
C PHE A 167 -10.48 -12.37 13.22
N GLU A 168 -10.83 -11.60 14.23
CA GLU A 168 -10.44 -11.85 15.61
C GLU A 168 -11.57 -12.62 16.30
N GLU A 169 -11.34 -13.90 16.62
CA GLU A 169 -12.29 -14.73 17.40
C GLU A 169 -12.60 -14.12 18.78
N GLU A 170 -11.72 -13.27 19.29
CA GLU A 170 -11.93 -12.44 20.47
C GLU A 170 -12.22 -10.99 20.08
N SER A 171 -13.48 -10.69 19.76
CA SER A 171 -13.97 -9.36 19.35
C SER A 171 -13.86 -8.25 20.43
N ASN A 172 -12.97 -8.39 21.41
CA ASN A 172 -12.86 -7.51 22.57
C ASN A 172 -11.55 -6.73 22.65
N TYR A 173 -10.87 -6.45 21.49
CA TYR A 173 -9.73 -5.56 21.55
C TYR A 173 -10.18 -4.12 21.81
N SER A 174 -9.83 -3.62 22.99
CA SER A 174 -10.06 -2.24 23.41
C SER A 174 -8.75 -1.46 23.35
N PRO A 175 -8.55 -0.58 22.36
CA PRO A 175 -7.32 0.18 22.23
C PRO A 175 -7.16 1.21 23.35
N PRO A 176 -5.94 1.81 23.49
CA PRO A 176 -5.64 2.80 24.54
C PRO A 176 -6.63 3.96 24.56
N ASN A 177 -6.88 4.51 25.75
CA ASN A 177 -7.71 5.71 25.89
C ASN A 177 -7.04 6.96 25.30
N LYS A 178 -7.78 8.08 25.20
CA LYS A 178 -7.27 9.35 24.62
C LYS A 178 -5.99 9.86 25.27
N HIS A 179 -5.84 9.71 26.57
CA HIS A 179 -4.63 10.18 27.28
C HIS A 179 -3.43 9.31 26.96
N GLU A 180 -3.58 7.99 27.02
CA GLU A 180 -2.56 7.00 26.68
C GLU A 180 -2.17 7.13 25.20
N LEU A 181 -3.13 7.31 24.30
CA LEU A 181 -2.91 7.50 22.87
C LEU A 181 -1.95 8.66 22.58
N LYS A 182 -2.11 9.81 23.27
CA LYS A 182 -1.19 10.95 23.09
C LYS A 182 0.23 10.63 23.53
N ILE A 183 0.39 9.88 24.61
CA ILE A 183 1.70 9.44 25.11
C ILE A 183 2.36 8.51 24.09
N LEU A 184 1.63 7.50 23.60
CA LEU A 184 2.10 6.50 22.65
C LEU A 184 2.48 7.11 21.30
N ILE A 185 1.69 8.05 20.79
CA ILE A 185 2.03 8.78 19.55
C ILE A 185 3.30 9.62 19.72
N ASN A 186 3.45 10.29 20.88
CA ASN A 186 4.65 11.07 21.14
C ASN A 186 5.90 10.17 21.31
N ASP A 187 5.73 8.99 21.89
CA ASP A 187 6.77 7.98 21.97
C ASP A 187 7.19 7.45 20.60
N GLY A 188 6.22 7.07 19.75
CA GLY A 188 6.49 6.66 18.37
C GLY A 188 7.19 7.73 17.54
N LYS A 189 6.83 9.02 17.74
CA LYS A 189 7.54 10.14 17.12
C LYS A 189 9.01 10.23 17.56
N LYS A 190 9.29 9.99 18.83
CA LYS A 190 10.67 9.94 19.34
C LYS A 190 11.41 8.73 18.78
N PHE A 191 10.77 7.56 18.77
CA PHE A 191 11.32 6.33 18.22
C PHE A 191 11.80 6.49 16.77
N TRP A 192 11.01 7.09 15.89
CA TRP A 192 11.40 7.32 14.49
C TRP A 192 12.69 8.15 14.34
N ARG A 193 12.96 9.06 15.30
CA ARG A 193 14.08 10.01 15.25
C ARG A 193 15.26 9.62 16.13
N ASN A 194 15.13 8.52 16.86
CA ASN A 194 16.15 8.10 17.80
C ASN A 194 17.16 7.16 17.14
N ASP A 195 18.26 7.73 16.67
CA ASP A 195 19.34 6.96 16.06
C ASP A 195 20.25 6.29 17.10
N ASP A 196 20.24 6.74 18.36
CA ASP A 196 21.01 6.16 19.46
C ASP A 196 20.57 4.73 19.83
N LEU A 197 19.40 4.29 19.31
CA LEU A 197 18.91 2.93 19.53
C LEU A 197 19.68 1.86 18.76
N GLU A 198 20.47 2.25 17.75
CA GLU A 198 21.28 1.34 16.90
C GLU A 198 20.47 0.17 16.30
N LEU A 199 19.15 0.37 16.11
CA LEU A 199 18.26 -0.64 15.55
C LEU A 199 18.29 -0.63 14.02
N PRO A 200 18.41 -1.81 13.37
CA PRO A 200 18.23 -1.92 11.92
C PRO A 200 16.87 -1.34 11.48
N GLN A 201 16.88 -0.54 10.42
CA GLN A 201 15.71 0.24 10.02
C GLN A 201 14.49 -0.62 9.68
N LEU A 202 14.68 -1.80 9.08
CA LEU A 202 13.54 -2.72 8.79
C LEU A 202 12.94 -3.31 10.08
N ILE A 203 13.74 -3.54 11.11
CA ILE A 203 13.25 -3.96 12.44
C ILE A 203 12.48 -2.81 13.09
N LYS A 204 13.03 -1.58 12.98
CA LYS A 204 12.37 -0.37 13.47
C LYS A 204 11.01 -0.16 12.80
N MET A 205 10.93 -0.37 11.48
CA MET A 205 9.68 -0.34 10.72
C MET A 205 8.67 -1.41 11.19
N ALA A 206 9.12 -2.66 11.41
CA ALA A 206 8.24 -3.73 11.90
C ALA A 206 7.64 -3.42 13.28
N ILE A 207 8.44 -2.83 14.18
CA ILE A 207 8.00 -2.38 15.50
C ILE A 207 7.03 -1.20 15.39
N SER A 208 7.29 -0.24 14.50
CA SER A 208 6.41 0.91 14.23
C SER A 208 5.05 0.45 13.72
N LEU A 209 5.02 -0.49 12.78
CA LEU A 209 3.79 -1.08 12.26
C LEU A 209 2.96 -1.74 13.37
N TYR A 210 3.61 -2.60 14.18
CA TYR A 210 2.95 -3.23 15.32
C TYR A 210 2.33 -2.17 16.25
N GLN A 211 3.09 -1.15 16.61
CA GLN A 211 2.62 -0.10 17.49
C GLN A 211 1.41 0.62 16.91
N PHE A 212 1.46 0.99 15.62
CA PHE A 212 0.37 1.68 14.94
C PHE A 212 -0.92 0.85 14.93
N GLU A 213 -0.83 -0.44 14.59
CA GLU A 213 -1.97 -1.37 14.56
C GLU A 213 -2.57 -1.63 15.95
N ASN A 214 -1.81 -1.37 17.02
CA ASN A 214 -2.34 -1.53 18.37
C ASN A 214 -2.88 -0.23 18.96
N ILE A 215 -2.33 0.92 18.63
CA ILE A 215 -2.85 2.18 19.18
C ILE A 215 -4.12 2.66 18.47
N LEU A 216 -4.36 2.22 17.22
CA LEU A 216 -5.50 2.62 16.40
C LEU A 216 -5.78 4.12 16.54
N PRO A 217 -4.91 5.00 16.01
CA PRO A 217 -4.95 6.44 16.35
C PRO A 217 -6.17 7.17 15.79
N PHE A 218 -6.83 6.63 14.79
CA PHE A 218 -7.98 7.23 14.11
C PHE A 218 -9.26 6.48 14.44
N LEU A 219 -10.39 7.09 14.11
CA LEU A 219 -11.70 6.47 14.34
C LEU A 219 -11.98 5.33 13.35
N ASP A 220 -11.50 5.45 12.09
CA ASP A 220 -11.59 4.45 11.03
C ASP A 220 -10.36 4.55 10.11
N GLY A 221 -10.13 3.57 9.22
CA GLY A 221 -9.05 3.58 8.23
C GLY A 221 -7.63 3.39 8.81
N ASN A 222 -7.52 2.86 10.03
CA ASN A 222 -6.22 2.65 10.68
C ASN A 222 -5.35 1.67 9.92
N GLY A 223 -5.86 0.49 9.53
CA GLY A 223 -5.09 -0.51 8.80
C GLY A 223 -4.57 0.02 7.45
N ARG A 224 -5.42 0.68 6.65
CA ARG A 224 -5.00 1.32 5.39
C ARG A 224 -3.91 2.37 5.63
N THR A 225 -4.06 3.18 6.69
CA THR A 225 -3.05 4.19 7.04
C THR A 225 -1.74 3.56 7.51
N ALA A 226 -1.79 2.47 8.25
CA ALA A 226 -0.61 1.70 8.68
C ALA A 226 0.17 1.17 7.47
N ARG A 227 -0.51 0.62 6.47
CA ARG A 227 0.12 0.09 5.25
C ARG A 227 0.69 1.21 4.36
N ILE A 228 0.00 2.35 4.24
CA ILE A 228 0.58 3.56 3.62
C ILE A 228 1.86 4.00 4.38
N LEU A 229 1.84 3.98 5.70
CA LEU A 229 3.00 4.35 6.51
C LEU A 229 4.22 3.49 6.21
N ILE A 230 4.07 2.17 6.03
CA ILE A 230 5.16 1.28 5.62
C ILE A 230 5.78 1.73 4.30
N LEU A 231 4.94 1.99 3.29
CA LEU A 231 5.41 2.47 2.00
C LEU A 231 6.18 3.79 2.15
N PHE A 232 5.67 4.69 2.99
CA PHE A 232 6.35 5.95 3.27
C PHE A 232 7.68 5.76 4.00
N GLU A 233 7.77 4.83 4.94
CA GLU A 233 9.02 4.48 5.62
C GLU A 233 10.06 3.93 4.63
N ILE A 234 9.68 2.97 3.79
CA ILE A 234 10.54 2.36 2.76
C ILE A 234 11.11 3.43 1.80
N ILE A 235 10.28 4.38 1.36
CA ILE A 235 10.70 5.46 0.47
C ILE A 235 11.55 6.50 1.22
N SER A 236 11.14 6.91 2.42
CA SER A 236 11.86 7.88 3.25
C SER A 236 13.27 7.40 3.60
N LEU A 237 13.43 6.11 3.87
CA LEU A 237 14.71 5.46 4.14
C LEU A 237 15.52 5.15 2.88
N LYS A 238 14.98 5.46 1.70
CA LYS A 238 15.61 5.24 0.38
C LYS A 238 15.91 3.78 0.08
N PHE A 239 15.18 2.85 0.69
CA PHE A 239 15.27 1.44 0.34
C PHE A 239 14.76 1.19 -1.08
N VAL A 240 13.69 1.88 -1.46
CA VAL A 240 13.20 1.94 -2.84
C VAL A 240 12.88 3.39 -3.18
N ALA A 241 13.34 3.85 -4.35
CA ALA A 241 13.18 5.25 -4.75
C ALA A 241 11.75 5.61 -5.22
N ARG A 242 10.96 4.61 -5.60
CA ARG A 242 9.62 4.76 -6.20
C ARG A 242 8.59 3.86 -5.52
N PRO A 243 7.29 4.18 -5.57
CA PRO A 243 6.23 3.39 -4.93
C PRO A 243 5.88 2.12 -5.75
N ILE A 244 6.86 1.22 -5.87
CA ILE A 244 6.75 -0.08 -6.58
C ILE A 244 6.85 -1.27 -5.62
N PHE A 245 6.78 -1.02 -4.33
CA PHE A 245 6.86 -2.00 -3.26
C PHE A 245 5.49 -2.16 -2.61
N CYS A 246 4.82 -3.28 -2.84
CA CYS A 246 3.41 -3.54 -2.50
C CYS A 246 3.29 -4.58 -1.38
N LEU A 247 3.66 -4.22 -0.14
CA LEU A 247 3.67 -5.15 1.00
C LEU A 247 2.26 -5.68 1.36
N SER A 248 1.22 -4.96 1.01
CA SER A 248 -0.16 -5.38 1.23
C SER A 248 -0.50 -6.68 0.50
N ILE A 249 0.15 -7.01 -0.60
CA ILE A 249 -0.03 -8.30 -1.30
C ILE A 249 0.38 -9.46 -0.41
N PHE A 250 1.52 -9.34 0.27
CA PHE A 250 1.96 -10.37 1.21
C PHE A 250 1.00 -10.49 2.39
N PHE A 251 0.55 -9.38 2.97
CA PHE A 251 -0.39 -9.40 4.08
C PHE A 251 -1.75 -9.94 3.69
N GLU A 252 -2.23 -9.66 2.48
CA GLU A 252 -3.49 -10.19 1.95
C GLU A 252 -3.41 -11.71 1.79
N LYS A 253 -2.38 -12.22 1.12
CA LYS A 253 -2.14 -13.67 0.94
C LYS A 253 -2.00 -14.42 2.27
N ASN A 254 -1.47 -13.74 3.29
CA ASN A 254 -1.24 -14.29 4.63
C ASN A 254 -2.15 -13.66 5.68
N ARG A 255 -3.38 -13.27 5.33
CA ARG A 255 -4.25 -12.44 6.16
C ARG A 255 -4.55 -13.04 7.54
N LEU A 256 -4.85 -14.33 7.63
CA LEU A 256 -5.09 -14.99 8.91
C LEU A 256 -3.84 -14.99 9.78
N GLU A 257 -2.68 -15.22 9.18
CA GLU A 257 -1.39 -15.20 9.88
C GLU A 257 -1.05 -13.79 10.36
N TYR A 258 -1.31 -12.75 9.56
CA TYR A 258 -1.12 -11.36 9.93
C TYR A 258 -1.85 -11.01 11.24
N TYR A 259 -3.14 -11.30 11.33
CA TYR A 259 -3.92 -11.05 12.55
C TYR A 259 -3.51 -11.96 13.72
N HIS A 260 -3.23 -13.23 13.44
CA HIS A 260 -2.74 -14.16 14.45
C HIS A 260 -1.42 -13.66 15.09
N ARG A 261 -0.48 -13.16 14.28
CA ARG A 261 0.80 -12.63 14.75
C ARG A 261 0.64 -11.36 15.61
N LEU A 262 -0.28 -10.47 15.25
CA LEU A 262 -0.63 -9.32 16.09
C LEU A 262 -1.16 -9.79 17.46
N ASN A 263 -2.02 -10.80 17.48
CA ASN A 263 -2.57 -11.33 18.72
C ASN A 263 -1.53 -12.05 19.59
N LEU A 264 -0.54 -12.72 19.02
CA LEU A 264 0.55 -13.35 19.79
C LEU A 264 1.39 -12.31 20.56
N ILE A 265 1.59 -11.12 20.02
CA ILE A 265 2.27 -10.06 20.79
C ILE A 265 1.39 -9.62 21.96
N ARG A 266 0.08 -9.43 21.72
CA ARG A 266 -0.87 -8.99 22.75
C ARG A 266 -1.02 -10.00 23.89
N SER A 267 -1.02 -11.30 23.56
CA SER A 267 -1.27 -12.39 24.51
C SER A 267 0.00 -12.97 25.13
N LYS A 268 1.10 -13.07 24.38
CA LYS A 268 2.34 -13.74 24.78
C LYS A 268 3.57 -12.84 24.81
N ASN A 269 3.43 -11.56 24.42
CA ASN A 269 4.53 -10.60 24.33
C ASN A 269 5.65 -11.04 23.35
N ASP A 270 5.30 -11.80 22.30
CA ASP A 270 6.23 -12.38 21.33
C ASP A 270 6.40 -11.48 20.11
N ILE A 271 7.27 -10.48 20.20
CA ILE A 271 7.58 -9.56 19.11
C ILE A 271 8.52 -10.19 18.07
N GLU A 272 9.35 -11.19 18.44
CA GLU A 272 10.32 -11.78 17.51
C GLU A 272 9.62 -12.49 16.34
N GLN A 273 8.52 -13.18 16.62
CA GLN A 273 7.73 -13.83 15.57
C GLN A 273 7.10 -12.81 14.60
N TRP A 274 6.70 -11.64 15.09
CA TRP A 274 6.19 -10.54 14.27
C TRP A 274 7.28 -9.94 13.38
N ILE A 275 8.44 -9.66 13.95
CA ILE A 275 9.61 -9.16 13.20
C ILE A 275 9.95 -10.13 12.07
N LYS A 276 10.03 -11.45 12.35
CA LYS A 276 10.28 -12.46 11.32
C LYS A 276 9.21 -12.44 10.22
N PHE A 277 7.95 -12.34 10.58
CA PHE A 277 6.85 -12.28 9.63
C PHE A 277 6.96 -11.05 8.70
N VAL A 278 7.20 -9.87 9.26
CA VAL A 278 7.36 -8.65 8.47
C VAL A 278 8.59 -8.71 7.58
N LEU A 279 9.74 -9.18 8.09
CA LEU A 279 10.96 -9.33 7.29
C LEU A 279 10.79 -10.33 6.14
N THR A 280 10.08 -11.44 6.39
CA THR A 280 9.69 -12.39 5.32
C THR A 280 8.85 -11.69 4.27
N GLY A 281 7.84 -10.92 4.70
CA GLY A 281 7.01 -10.13 3.80
C GLY A 281 7.79 -9.12 2.98
N VAL A 282 8.73 -8.43 3.59
CA VAL A 282 9.61 -7.47 2.87
C VAL A 282 10.43 -8.18 1.80
N LYS A 283 11.07 -9.31 2.14
CA LYS A 283 11.84 -10.12 1.20
C LYS A 283 10.99 -10.60 0.02
N GLU A 284 9.86 -11.25 0.32
CA GLU A 284 8.99 -11.82 -0.72
C GLU A 284 8.39 -10.75 -1.61
N THR A 285 7.98 -9.61 -1.04
CA THR A 285 7.44 -8.48 -1.80
C THR A 285 8.49 -7.86 -2.72
N ALA A 286 9.72 -7.66 -2.24
CA ALA A 286 10.79 -7.12 -3.07
C ALA A 286 11.12 -8.04 -4.25
N LEU A 287 11.21 -9.34 -4.02
CA LEU A 287 11.41 -10.35 -5.06
C LEU A 287 10.24 -10.37 -6.04
N HIS A 288 9.00 -10.34 -5.56
CA HIS A 288 7.80 -10.29 -6.39
C HIS A 288 7.79 -9.05 -7.30
N SER A 289 8.02 -7.86 -6.74
CA SER A 289 8.05 -6.61 -7.52
C SER A 289 9.17 -6.60 -8.56
N LYS A 290 10.35 -7.16 -8.24
CA LYS A 290 11.46 -7.32 -9.19
C LYS A 290 11.08 -8.23 -10.37
N ASN A 291 10.49 -9.39 -10.08
CA ASN A 291 10.03 -10.33 -11.11
C ASN A 291 8.91 -9.72 -11.97
N LEU A 292 7.98 -9.00 -11.35
CA LEU A 292 6.91 -8.29 -12.06
C LEU A 292 7.47 -7.26 -13.04
N LEU A 293 8.48 -6.48 -12.63
CA LEU A 293 9.18 -5.56 -13.54
C LEU A 293 9.86 -6.30 -14.70
N GLY A 294 10.45 -7.47 -14.45
CA GLY A 294 11.01 -8.32 -15.51
C GLY A 294 9.96 -8.75 -16.53
N ASN A 295 8.80 -9.22 -16.06
CA ASN A 295 7.68 -9.59 -16.93
C ASN A 295 7.14 -8.40 -17.73
N VAL A 296 7.08 -7.21 -17.12
CA VAL A 296 6.69 -5.97 -17.81
C VAL A 296 7.69 -5.61 -18.89
N GLU A 297 8.98 -5.76 -18.62
CA GLU A 297 10.03 -5.50 -19.62
C GLU A 297 9.92 -6.44 -20.83
N ASP A 298 9.72 -7.72 -20.58
CA ASP A 298 9.57 -8.72 -21.65
C ASP A 298 8.30 -8.48 -22.48
N LEU A 299 7.19 -8.14 -21.84
CA LEU A 299 5.95 -7.77 -22.53
C LEU A 299 6.13 -6.49 -23.35
N THR A 300 6.84 -5.50 -22.84
CA THR A 300 7.15 -4.25 -23.55
C THR A 300 7.97 -4.55 -24.82
N LYS A 301 9.03 -5.38 -24.73
CA LYS A 301 9.84 -5.82 -25.87
C LYS A 301 8.98 -6.56 -26.92
N TYR A 302 8.07 -7.41 -26.46
CA TYR A 302 7.15 -8.12 -27.33
C TYR A 302 6.23 -7.16 -28.10
N TYR A 303 5.60 -6.20 -27.45
CA TYR A 303 4.76 -5.20 -28.11
C TYR A 303 5.57 -4.28 -29.05
N ASP A 304 6.76 -3.90 -28.67
CA ASP A 304 7.67 -3.14 -29.54
C ASP A 304 8.01 -3.92 -30.82
N SER A 305 8.23 -5.23 -30.73
CA SER A 305 8.48 -6.07 -31.91
C SER A 305 7.26 -6.10 -32.84
N ILE A 306 6.04 -6.22 -32.32
CA ILE A 306 4.81 -6.16 -33.11
C ILE A 306 4.69 -4.81 -33.84
N ILE A 307 4.96 -3.70 -33.13
CA ILE A 307 4.92 -2.36 -33.71
C ILE A 307 5.94 -2.24 -34.85
N GLU A 308 7.16 -2.74 -34.65
CA GLU A 308 8.22 -2.65 -35.65
C GLU A 308 7.95 -3.52 -36.89
N GLU A 309 7.37 -4.71 -36.72
CA GLU A 309 7.14 -5.66 -37.81
C GLU A 309 5.82 -5.43 -38.56
N LYS A 310 4.75 -5.10 -37.84
CA LYS A 310 3.39 -5.10 -38.39
C LYS A 310 2.84 -3.71 -38.72
N MET A 311 3.42 -2.63 -38.14
CA MET A 311 2.89 -1.30 -38.37
C MET A 311 3.63 -0.52 -39.44
N SER A 312 2.90 0.32 -40.20
CA SER A 312 3.50 1.16 -41.23
C SER A 312 4.47 2.20 -40.61
N LYS A 313 5.55 2.52 -41.34
CA LYS A 313 6.57 3.46 -40.88
C LYS A 313 6.01 4.80 -40.36
N LYS A 314 4.92 5.30 -40.98
CA LYS A 314 4.26 6.57 -40.58
C LYS A 314 3.55 6.47 -39.22
N ARG A 315 3.15 5.27 -38.78
CA ARG A 315 2.38 5.05 -37.56
C ARG A 315 3.21 4.56 -36.37
N LYS A 316 4.42 4.03 -36.60
CA LYS A 316 5.26 3.48 -35.55
C LYS A 316 5.48 4.44 -34.39
N GLN A 317 5.74 5.72 -34.67
CA GLN A 317 5.93 6.71 -33.62
C GLN A 317 4.67 6.91 -32.80
N SER A 318 3.52 7.11 -33.42
CA SER A 318 2.24 7.27 -32.72
C SER A 318 1.83 5.99 -31.97
N ALA A 319 2.20 4.81 -32.51
CA ALA A 319 1.97 3.53 -31.84
C ALA A 319 2.79 3.41 -30.56
N LYS A 320 4.09 3.73 -30.57
CA LYS A 320 4.91 3.74 -29.36
C LYS A 320 4.43 4.75 -28.33
N GLN A 321 4.00 5.92 -28.78
CA GLN A 321 3.38 6.90 -27.88
C GLN A 321 2.07 6.37 -27.26
N LEU A 322 1.20 5.75 -28.06
CA LEU A 322 -0.03 5.14 -27.57
C LEU A 322 0.24 4.06 -26.53
N LEU A 323 1.21 3.19 -26.80
CA LEU A 323 1.60 2.13 -25.87
C LEU A 323 2.08 2.72 -24.53
N SER A 324 2.91 3.77 -24.58
CA SER A 324 3.41 4.50 -23.41
C SER A 324 2.26 5.11 -22.58
N GLU A 325 1.23 5.68 -23.24
CA GLU A 325 0.05 6.23 -22.56
C GLU A 325 -0.77 5.11 -21.89
N PHE A 326 -0.90 3.94 -22.52
CA PHE A 326 -1.60 2.80 -21.94
C PHE A 326 -0.88 2.19 -20.73
N TYR A 327 0.44 2.29 -20.62
CA TYR A 327 1.13 1.87 -19.40
C TYR A 327 0.77 2.75 -18.19
N SER A 328 0.58 4.05 -18.41
CA SER A 328 0.20 5.00 -17.35
C SER A 328 -1.31 4.99 -17.06
N ASN A 329 -2.11 4.77 -18.07
CA ASN A 329 -3.57 4.69 -17.98
C ASN A 329 -4.07 3.50 -18.81
N PRO A 330 -4.14 2.30 -18.21
CA PRO A 330 -4.40 1.08 -18.95
C PRO A 330 -5.80 0.98 -19.58
N PHE A 331 -6.69 1.94 -19.34
CA PHE A 331 -8.04 2.03 -19.93
C PHE A 331 -8.22 3.38 -20.60
N MET A 332 -8.46 3.39 -21.90
CA MET A 332 -8.74 4.61 -22.66
C MET A 332 -9.81 4.39 -23.72
N SER A 333 -10.63 5.42 -23.94
CA SER A 333 -11.51 5.52 -25.09
C SER A 333 -10.75 6.06 -26.31
N VAL A 334 -11.36 5.93 -27.51
CA VAL A 334 -10.82 6.57 -28.73
C VAL A 334 -10.70 8.09 -28.56
N SER A 335 -11.62 8.70 -27.79
CA SER A 335 -11.55 10.13 -27.49
C SER A 335 -10.34 10.50 -26.64
N ASP A 336 -10.01 9.68 -25.63
CA ASP A 336 -8.81 9.88 -24.80
C ASP A 336 -7.54 9.76 -25.65
N VAL A 337 -7.49 8.75 -26.53
CA VAL A 337 -6.36 8.56 -27.46
C VAL A 337 -6.20 9.77 -28.40
N LYS A 338 -7.32 10.29 -28.94
CA LYS A 338 -7.31 11.50 -29.76
C LYS A 338 -6.69 12.69 -29.01
N GLU A 339 -7.11 12.91 -27.76
CA GLU A 339 -6.65 14.04 -26.95
C GLU A 339 -5.18 13.87 -26.55
N LYS A 340 -4.81 12.72 -26.04
CA LYS A 340 -3.45 12.41 -25.58
C LYS A 340 -2.40 12.51 -26.70
N LEU A 341 -2.70 11.98 -27.87
CA LEU A 341 -1.79 11.95 -29.02
C LEU A 341 -1.97 13.14 -29.97
N GLN A 342 -2.93 14.04 -29.70
CA GLN A 342 -3.28 15.19 -30.56
C GLN A 342 -3.59 14.77 -32.02
N LEU A 343 -4.31 13.65 -32.18
CA LEU A 343 -4.71 13.10 -33.48
C LEU A 343 -6.14 13.52 -33.87
N SER A 344 -6.48 13.39 -35.15
CA SER A 344 -7.91 13.37 -35.54
C SER A 344 -8.61 12.14 -34.95
N PHE A 345 -9.93 12.21 -34.72
CA PHE A 345 -10.71 11.06 -34.23
C PHE A 345 -10.57 9.85 -35.17
N GLN A 346 -10.54 10.08 -36.47
CA GLN A 346 -10.38 9.02 -37.47
C GLN A 346 -9.01 8.34 -37.34
N SER A 347 -7.92 9.11 -37.15
CA SER A 347 -6.56 8.57 -36.98
C SER A 347 -6.43 7.80 -35.67
N ALA A 348 -6.99 8.32 -34.57
CA ALA A 348 -7.00 7.64 -33.27
C ALA A 348 -7.77 6.30 -33.36
N ASN A 349 -8.96 6.30 -33.98
CA ASN A 349 -9.76 5.09 -34.15
C ASN A 349 -9.06 4.03 -35.01
N LEU A 350 -8.36 4.44 -36.06
CA LEU A 350 -7.57 3.52 -36.91
C LEU A 350 -6.40 2.92 -36.11
N LEU A 351 -5.72 3.71 -35.30
CA LEU A 351 -4.61 3.25 -34.49
C LEU A 351 -5.05 2.25 -33.41
N VAL A 352 -6.18 2.54 -32.71
CA VAL A 352 -6.77 1.62 -31.74
C VAL A 352 -7.20 0.31 -32.41
N LYS A 353 -7.81 0.35 -33.59
CA LYS A 353 -8.18 -0.85 -34.36
C LYS A 353 -6.95 -1.69 -34.77
N GLU A 354 -5.84 -1.07 -35.12
CA GLU A 354 -4.58 -1.81 -35.39
C GLU A 354 -4.11 -2.55 -34.14
N PHE A 355 -4.13 -1.91 -32.97
CA PHE A 355 -3.78 -2.54 -31.70
C PHE A 355 -4.73 -3.69 -31.34
N GLU A 356 -6.01 -3.52 -31.60
CA GLU A 356 -7.04 -4.57 -31.42
C GLU A 356 -6.79 -5.75 -32.38
N THR A 357 -6.49 -5.48 -33.67
CA THR A 357 -6.18 -6.49 -34.68
C THR A 357 -4.94 -7.32 -34.32
N HIS A 358 -3.94 -6.70 -33.69
CA HIS A 358 -2.73 -7.38 -33.23
C HIS A 358 -2.86 -7.91 -31.79
N ASN A 359 -4.07 -7.94 -31.22
CA ASN A 359 -4.37 -8.45 -29.88
C ASN A 359 -3.59 -7.76 -28.75
N ILE A 360 -3.10 -6.53 -28.96
CA ILE A 360 -2.46 -5.71 -27.92
C ILE A 360 -3.53 -5.12 -27.01
N LEU A 361 -4.64 -4.63 -27.59
CA LEU A 361 -5.79 -4.09 -26.87
C LEU A 361 -6.99 -5.01 -27.00
N LYS A 362 -7.84 -5.01 -25.97
CA LYS A 362 -9.20 -5.57 -25.98
C LYS A 362 -10.20 -4.49 -25.63
N GLU A 363 -11.42 -4.63 -26.17
CA GLU A 363 -12.53 -3.79 -25.79
C GLU A 363 -13.09 -4.22 -24.42
N TYR A 364 -13.30 -3.25 -23.53
CA TYR A 364 -13.90 -3.47 -22.23
C TYR A 364 -15.44 -3.54 -22.36
N ALA A 365 -16.00 -4.71 -22.13
CA ALA A 365 -17.43 -5.00 -22.37
C ALA A 365 -18.41 -4.21 -21.47
N GLY A 366 -17.95 -3.52 -20.43
CA GLY A 366 -18.76 -2.74 -19.49
C GLY A 366 -19.23 -1.38 -20.01
N ALA A 367 -18.65 -0.86 -21.08
CA ALA A 367 -18.94 0.49 -21.60
C ALA A 367 -19.99 0.45 -22.72
N ARG A 368 -21.26 0.76 -22.41
CA ARG A 368 -22.35 0.82 -23.40
C ARG A 368 -22.28 2.02 -24.36
N ARG A 369 -21.63 3.11 -23.96
CA ARG A 369 -21.38 4.31 -24.78
C ARG A 369 -19.92 4.68 -24.64
N ASN A 370 -19.25 5.11 -25.72
CA ASN A 370 -17.81 5.36 -25.78
C ASN A 370 -16.99 4.10 -25.47
N ARG A 371 -16.74 3.29 -26.52
CA ARG A 371 -15.92 2.08 -26.42
C ARG A 371 -14.62 2.39 -25.68
N VAL A 372 -14.35 1.66 -24.59
CA VAL A 372 -13.12 1.74 -23.80
C VAL A 372 -12.29 0.52 -24.15
N PHE A 373 -11.01 0.72 -24.37
CA PHE A 373 -10.04 -0.32 -24.69
C PHE A 373 -9.03 -0.43 -23.56
N TYR A 374 -8.48 -1.62 -23.35
CA TYR A 374 -7.52 -1.85 -22.29
C TYR A 374 -6.38 -2.78 -22.71
N LEU A 375 -5.22 -2.59 -22.07
CA LEU A 375 -4.00 -3.34 -22.29
C LEU A 375 -4.05 -4.63 -21.46
N TRP A 376 -4.74 -5.65 -21.97
CA TRP A 376 -5.20 -6.81 -21.19
C TRP A 376 -4.07 -7.70 -20.66
N GLU A 377 -3.02 -8.02 -21.44
CA GLU A 377 -1.89 -8.83 -20.95
C GLU A 377 -1.11 -8.09 -19.86
N TYR A 378 -0.96 -6.78 -20.02
CA TYR A 378 -0.29 -5.93 -19.04
C TYR A 378 -1.04 -5.89 -17.71
N LEU A 379 -2.37 -5.73 -17.74
CA LEU A 379 -3.19 -5.77 -16.53
C LEU A 379 -3.14 -7.13 -15.84
N ASN A 380 -3.16 -8.22 -16.60
CA ASN A 380 -3.08 -9.58 -16.05
C ASN A 380 -1.77 -9.81 -15.25
N LEU A 381 -0.67 -9.12 -15.57
CA LEU A 381 0.56 -9.19 -14.78
C LEU A 381 0.38 -8.65 -13.34
N PHE A 382 -0.56 -7.72 -13.14
CA PHE A 382 -0.83 -7.07 -11.87
C PHE A 382 -2.05 -7.64 -11.12
N GLU A 383 -2.76 -8.62 -11.66
CA GLU A 383 -3.85 -9.31 -10.95
C GLU A 383 -3.30 -10.05 -9.71
N LEU A 384 -4.10 -10.07 -8.61
CA LEU A 384 -3.73 -10.61 -7.30
C LEU A 384 -4.12 -12.09 -7.16
#